data_62798b43030496a0ae5e86ef6086f962
#
_entry.id   62798b43030496a0ae5e86ef6086f962
#
_cell.length_a   1.000
_cell.length_b   1.000
_cell.length_c   1.000
_cell.angle_alpha   90.00
_cell.angle_beta   90.00
_cell.angle_gamma   90.00
#
_symmetry.space_group_name_H-M   'P 1'
#
loop_
_entity.id
_entity.type
_entity.pdbx_description
1 polymer ?
#
loop_
_entity_poly.entity_id
_entity_poly.type
_entity_poly.pdbx_seq_one_letter_code
_entity_poly.pdbx_strand_id
1 'polypeptide(L)' 'MATRNIVRQWNEATEGYSYRFKGGDIFLRLVKADGSYELRNPIGYGIQVVICKDLDEADAKAKEVLEAFFEDKVNIKVI' A
#
# COMPACT_ATOMS: atom_id res chain seq x y z
N MET A 1 -7.66 20.94 -1.82
CA MET A 1 -6.92 19.78 -1.31
C MET A 1 -6.15 19.13 -2.42
N ALA A 2 -4.90 18.77 -2.12
CA ALA A 2 -4.06 18.09 -3.10
C ALA A 2 -4.39 16.60 -3.14
N THR A 3 -4.17 16.00 -4.30
CA THR A 3 -4.24 14.54 -4.43
C THR A 3 -2.82 14.00 -4.36
N ARG A 4 -2.59 13.04 -3.49
CA ARG A 4 -1.30 12.36 -3.35
C ARG A 4 -1.26 11.20 -4.32
N ASN A 5 -0.24 11.15 -5.16
CA ASN A 5 -0.08 10.08 -6.13
C ASN A 5 0.88 9.03 -5.57
N ILE A 6 0.32 7.86 -5.31
CA ILE A 6 1.05 6.72 -4.75
C ILE A 6 1.15 5.67 -5.85
N VAL A 7 2.29 5.00 -5.95
CA VAL A 7 2.46 3.91 -6.91
C VAL A 7 2.53 2.59 -6.17
N ARG A 8 1.88 1.57 -6.74
CA ARG A 8 2.03 0.18 -6.32
C ARG A 8 2.96 -0.52 -7.30
N GLN A 9 4.10 -0.94 -6.82
CA GLN A 9 5.15 -1.51 -7.64
C GLN A 9 5.59 -2.86 -7.10
N TRP A 10 5.77 -3.82 -8.01
CA TRP A 10 6.29 -5.14 -7.66
C TRP A 10 7.76 -5.03 -7.25
N ASN A 11 8.12 -5.77 -6.22
CA ASN A 11 9.49 -5.84 -5.73
C ASN A 11 9.90 -7.31 -5.64
N GLU A 12 10.79 -7.75 -6.52
CA GLU A 12 11.24 -9.13 -6.57
C GLU A 12 12.00 -9.55 -5.32
N ALA A 13 12.76 -8.63 -4.73
CA ALA A 13 13.56 -8.96 -3.55
C ALA A 13 12.71 -9.41 -2.37
N THR A 14 11.49 -8.86 -2.25
CA THR A 14 10.55 -9.21 -1.17
C THR A 14 9.40 -10.07 -1.66
N GLU A 15 9.33 -10.34 -2.95
CA GLU A 15 8.23 -11.08 -3.59
C GLU A 15 6.86 -10.50 -3.22
N GLY A 16 6.76 -9.17 -3.30
CA GLY A 16 5.54 -8.45 -2.96
C GLY A 16 5.48 -7.10 -3.63
N TYR A 17 4.52 -6.31 -3.21
CA TYR A 17 4.33 -4.96 -3.72
C TYR A 17 4.69 -3.93 -2.66
N SER A 18 5.04 -2.74 -3.11
CA SER A 18 5.22 -1.59 -2.22
C SER A 18 4.29 -0.46 -2.66
N TYR A 19 3.79 0.29 -1.69
CA TYR A 19 3.04 1.53 -1.93
C TYR A 19 3.91 2.68 -1.49
N ARG A 20 4.25 3.58 -2.44
CA ARG A 20 5.19 4.66 -2.17
C ARG A 20 4.99 5.82 -3.13
N PHE A 21 5.57 6.96 -2.83
CA PHE A 21 5.75 7.98 -3.85
C PHE A 21 6.73 7.45 -4.90
N LYS A 22 6.55 7.86 -6.15
CA LYS A 22 7.49 7.46 -7.20
C LYS A 22 8.90 7.93 -6.82
N GLY A 23 9.80 6.96 -6.65
CA GLY A 23 11.17 7.25 -6.24
C GLY A 23 11.34 7.62 -4.77
N GLY A 24 10.27 7.52 -3.96
CA GLY A 24 10.29 7.90 -2.55
C GLY A 24 10.27 6.72 -1.60
N ASP A 25 10.04 7.02 -0.33
CA ASP A 25 9.98 6.01 0.73
C ASP A 25 8.76 5.12 0.59
N ILE A 26 8.90 3.89 1.09
CA ILE A 26 7.81 2.92 1.11
C ILE A 26 6.94 3.20 2.32
N PHE A 27 5.65 3.43 2.09
CA PHE A 27 4.67 3.63 3.17
C PHE A 27 4.04 2.33 3.63
N LEU A 28 3.70 1.47 2.69
CA LEU A 28 3.06 0.19 2.97
C LEU A 28 3.69 -0.89 2.12
N ARG A 29 3.66 -2.11 2.61
CA ARG A 29 4.06 -3.31 1.86
C ARG A 29 2.87 -4.23 1.72
N LEU A 30 2.79 -4.90 0.59
CA LEU A 30 1.79 -5.92 0.33
C LEU A 30 2.49 -7.22 0.06
N VAL A 31 2.31 -8.18 0.95
CA VAL A 31 2.99 -9.47 0.89
C VAL A 31 1.97 -10.54 0.51
N LYS A 32 2.32 -11.38 -0.45
CA LYS A 32 1.47 -12.50 -0.83
C LYS A 32 1.51 -13.56 0.26
N ALA A 33 0.33 -13.91 0.76
CA ALA A 33 0.15 -15.00 1.69
C ALA A 33 -0.61 -16.13 1.00
N ASP A 34 -0.78 -17.25 1.68
CA ASP A 34 -1.45 -18.40 1.10
C ASP A 34 -2.93 -18.07 0.81
N GLY A 35 -3.24 -17.87 -0.47
CA GLY A 35 -4.59 -17.56 -0.93
C GLY A 35 -5.07 -16.14 -0.68
N SER A 36 -4.20 -15.26 -0.18
CA SER A 36 -4.57 -13.88 0.13
C SER A 36 -3.36 -12.96 0.09
N TYR A 37 -3.55 -11.69 0.47
CA TYR A 37 -2.46 -10.73 0.61
C TYR A 37 -2.51 -10.10 1.99
N GLU A 38 -1.36 -9.76 2.53
CA GLU A 38 -1.24 -9.07 3.81
C GLU A 38 -0.70 -7.67 3.57
N LEU A 39 -1.49 -6.67 3.92
CA LEU A 39 -1.07 -5.28 3.86
C LEU A 39 -0.37 -4.94 5.16
N ARG A 40 0.89 -4.52 5.08
CA ARG A 40 1.76 -4.26 6.23
C ARG A 40 2.32 -2.86 6.17
N ASN A 41 2.64 -2.33 7.33
CA ASN A 41 3.24 -1.02 7.46
C ASN A 41 4.72 -1.15 7.82
N PRO A 42 5.65 -0.93 6.87
CA PRO A 42 7.08 -1.11 7.13
C PRO A 42 7.72 -0.01 7.98
N ILE A 43 7.06 1.14 8.15
CA ILE A 43 7.66 2.26 8.87
C ILE A 43 6.88 2.70 10.10
N GLY A 44 6.05 1.81 10.63
CA GLY A 44 5.51 1.99 11.96
C GLY A 44 4.40 3.01 12.11
N TYR A 45 3.48 3.09 11.15
CA TYR A 45 2.32 4.01 11.24
C TYR A 45 1.26 3.55 12.23
N GLY A 46 1.50 2.48 12.95
CA GLY A 46 0.57 2.00 13.95
C GLY A 46 -0.58 1.18 13.41
N ILE A 47 -0.61 0.88 12.12
CA ILE A 47 -1.62 -0.01 11.57
C ILE A 47 -1.20 -1.47 11.78
N GLN A 48 -2.19 -2.31 11.99
CA GLN A 48 -1.98 -3.74 12.08
C GLN A 48 -2.01 -4.35 10.69
N VAL A 49 -1.57 -5.61 10.59
CA VAL A 49 -1.66 -6.35 9.35
C VAL A 49 -3.12 -6.48 8.93
N VAL A 50 -3.43 -6.12 7.69
CA VAL A 50 -4.76 -6.22 7.12
C VAL A 50 -4.74 -7.31 6.05
N ILE A 51 -5.65 -8.28 6.18
CA ILE A 51 -5.76 -9.37 5.21
C ILE A 51 -6.68 -8.93 4.08
N CYS A 52 -6.21 -9.03 2.85
CA CYS A 52 -6.95 -8.68 1.65
C CYS A 52 -7.08 -9.91 0.75
N LYS A 53 -8.25 -10.12 0.18
CA LYS A 53 -8.49 -11.32 -0.63
C LYS A 53 -7.85 -11.24 -2.01
N ASP A 54 -7.70 -10.02 -2.55
CA ASP A 54 -7.13 -9.78 -3.88
C ASP A 54 -6.48 -8.40 -3.94
N LEU A 55 -5.89 -8.09 -5.09
CA LEU A 55 -5.19 -6.82 -5.27
C LEU A 55 -6.13 -5.61 -5.28
N ASP A 56 -7.35 -5.78 -5.79
CA ASP A 56 -8.32 -4.69 -5.79
C ASP A 56 -8.70 -4.30 -4.35
N GLU A 57 -8.93 -5.27 -3.50
CA GLU A 57 -9.22 -5.01 -2.09
C GLU A 57 -8.01 -4.39 -1.38
N ALA A 58 -6.80 -4.88 -1.71
CA ALA A 58 -5.57 -4.34 -1.14
C ALA A 58 -5.39 -2.87 -1.52
N ASP A 59 -5.63 -2.51 -2.77
CA ASP A 59 -5.53 -1.11 -3.21
C ASP A 59 -6.57 -0.25 -2.52
N ALA A 60 -7.79 -0.74 -2.35
CA ALA A 60 -8.85 0.00 -1.65
C ALA A 60 -8.49 0.25 -0.19
N LYS A 61 -7.95 -0.76 0.49
CA LYS A 61 -7.52 -0.63 1.89
C LYS A 61 -6.31 0.27 2.02
N ALA A 62 -5.34 0.15 1.11
CA ALA A 62 -4.16 1.01 1.12
C ALA A 62 -4.56 2.48 0.92
N LYS A 63 -5.47 2.74 -0.01
CA LYS A 63 -5.98 4.08 -0.24
C LYS A 63 -6.63 4.65 1.03
N GLU A 64 -7.48 3.86 1.68
CA GLU A 64 -8.15 4.28 2.91
C GLU A 64 -7.14 4.63 4.01
N VAL A 65 -6.16 3.76 4.22
CA VAL A 65 -5.13 3.96 5.25
C VAL A 65 -4.30 5.21 4.95
N LEU A 66 -3.86 5.36 3.71
CA LEU A 66 -3.00 6.49 3.34
C LEU A 66 -3.76 7.80 3.31
N GLU A 67 -5.03 7.80 2.94
CA GLU A 67 -5.86 9.00 3.02
C GLU A 67 -6.03 9.47 4.46
N ALA A 68 -6.22 8.54 5.38
CA ALA A 68 -6.29 8.87 6.80
C ALA A 68 -4.96 9.41 7.32
N PHE A 69 -3.85 8.83 6.87
CA PHE A 69 -2.52 9.27 7.30
C PHE A 69 -2.17 10.65 6.78
N PHE A 70 -2.40 10.91 5.49
CA PHE A 70 -2.06 12.20 4.89
C PHE A 70 -3.12 13.27 5.12
N GLU A 71 -4.34 12.88 5.47
CA GLU A 71 -5.52 13.76 5.52
C GLU A 71 -5.79 14.44 4.18
N ASP A 72 -5.45 13.75 3.08
CA ASP A 72 -5.63 14.16 1.69
C ASP A 72 -6.14 12.98 0.89
N LYS A 73 -6.66 13.26 -0.29
CA LYS A 73 -7.04 12.20 -1.22
C LYS A 73 -5.80 11.51 -1.78
N VAL A 74 -5.90 10.21 -1.98
CA VAL A 74 -4.82 9.37 -2.51
C VAL A 74 -5.29 8.71 -3.80
N ASN A 75 -4.44 8.76 -4.81
CA ASN A 75 -4.62 8.05 -6.05
C ASN A 75 -3.54 6.97 -6.15
N ILE A 76 -3.93 5.72 -6.34
CA ILE A 76 -2.99 4.62 -6.46
C ILE A 76 -2.87 4.23 -7.92
N LYS A 77 -1.65 4.29 -8.43
CA LYS A 77 -1.32 3.90 -9.79
C LYS A 77 -0.45 2.65 -9.76
N VAL A 78 -0.78 1.69 -10.59
CA VAL A 78 0.00 0.44 -10.72
C VAL A 78 1.08 0.63 -11.78
N ILE A 79 2.30 0.30 -11.43
CA ILE A 79 3.42 0.33 -12.37
C ILE A 79 4.25 -0.95 -12.28
#